data_d40fdcf4df7629aabd10e7b3b1faa311
#
_entry.id   d40fdcf4df7629aabd10e7b3b1faa311
#
_cell.length_a   1.000
_cell.length_b   1.000
_cell.length_c   1.000
_cell.angle_alpha   90.00
_cell.angle_beta   90.00
_cell.angle_gamma   90.00
#
_symmetry.space_group_name_H-M   'P 1'
#
loop_
_entity.id
_entity.type
_entity.pdbx_description
1 polymer ?
#
loop_
_entity_poly.entity_id
_entity_poly.type
_entity_poly.pdbx_seq_one_letter_code
_entity_poly.pdbx_strand_id
1 'polypeptide(L)'
;MKGVRSLREMTILLDVDPRLRKLCLIKKRETAYPRSVLSRFSRKVGEDNLNKIIEEKVIKLLNSNHARDFDTVLDASFIKAWSTRHPLDSQKGYSDADARVGRAGRMFALGYKLHLSIDAKSMLPLANVFASANQNEKKHSLTLVEKTRQILSKSKAKIRSVIADSQYSSRKLREAVAQTVIPYPSNQKRGVKGILRVDKKFRTYGPDELKKEYHKRPSVEAVYSFLKTQYSMATNKVRGLKNVACYALYSILCLILNREAAQNIGRPDKAVSPTFFNT
;
A
#
# COMPACT_ATOMS: atom_id res chain seq x y z
N MET A 1 16.19 9.85 -3.26
CA MET A 1 15.56 9.76 -4.60
C MET A 1 15.37 11.15 -5.16
N LYS A 2 15.88 11.42 -6.36
CA LYS A 2 15.86 12.77 -6.97
C LYS A 2 14.50 13.12 -7.55
N GLY A 3 13.39 13.06 -6.84
CA GLY A 3 12.08 13.61 -7.24
C GLY A 3 11.64 13.45 -8.71
N VAL A 4 12.07 12.36 -9.38
CA VAL A 4 11.78 12.08 -10.79
C VAL A 4 10.27 11.87 -10.97
N ARG A 5 9.64 12.70 -11.81
CA ARG A 5 8.18 12.73 -12.00
C ARG A 5 7.70 12.05 -13.29
N SER A 6 8.62 11.67 -14.16
CA SER A 6 8.27 11.06 -15.44
C SER A 6 9.39 10.17 -15.99
N LEU A 7 9.03 9.22 -16.87
CA LEU A 7 10.02 8.41 -17.58
C LEU A 7 10.92 9.27 -18.49
N ARG A 8 10.43 10.40 -19.01
CA ARG A 8 11.25 11.34 -19.78
C ARG A 8 12.32 11.97 -18.93
N GLU A 9 11.97 12.43 -17.74
CA GLU A 9 12.90 13.02 -16.77
C GLU A 9 13.92 11.96 -16.29
N MET A 10 13.50 10.71 -16.08
CA MET A 10 14.39 9.61 -15.79
C MET A 10 15.40 9.38 -16.91
N THR A 11 14.98 9.40 -18.18
CA THR A 11 15.90 9.26 -19.32
C THR A 11 16.94 10.37 -19.30
N ILE A 12 16.56 11.61 -19.08
CA ILE A 12 17.49 12.76 -19.01
C ILE A 12 18.47 12.56 -17.84
N LEU A 13 17.98 12.16 -16.67
CA LEU A 13 18.87 11.90 -15.52
C LEU A 13 19.84 10.76 -15.77
N LEU A 14 19.42 9.70 -16.45
CA LEU A 14 20.30 8.60 -16.83
C LEU A 14 21.35 9.02 -17.86
N ASP A 15 21.13 10.07 -18.64
CA ASP A 15 22.13 10.60 -19.55
C ASP A 15 23.18 11.47 -18.82
N VAL A 16 22.76 12.27 -17.84
CA VAL A 16 23.61 13.32 -17.24
C VAL A 16 24.22 12.93 -15.88
N ASP A 17 23.64 11.97 -15.15
CA ASP A 17 24.13 11.59 -13.82
C ASP A 17 25.05 10.35 -13.87
N PRO A 18 26.38 10.52 -13.69
CA PRO A 18 27.32 9.41 -13.75
C PRO A 18 27.10 8.33 -12.69
N ARG A 19 26.57 8.71 -11.51
CA ARG A 19 26.26 7.76 -10.42
C ARG A 19 25.09 6.87 -10.82
N LEU A 20 24.01 7.44 -11.37
CA LEU A 20 22.87 6.67 -11.86
C LEU A 20 23.27 5.77 -13.04
N ARG A 21 24.09 6.27 -13.97
CA ARG A 21 24.60 5.46 -15.08
C ARG A 21 25.36 4.23 -14.57
N LYS A 22 26.26 4.43 -13.59
CA LYS A 22 27.01 3.32 -12.98
C LYS A 22 26.08 2.30 -12.30
N LEU A 23 25.08 2.77 -11.55
CA LEU A 23 24.08 1.91 -10.89
C LEU A 23 23.25 1.10 -11.90
N CYS A 24 22.93 1.70 -13.04
CA CYS A 24 22.16 1.07 -14.10
C CYS A 24 23.04 0.32 -15.13
N LEU A 25 24.33 0.15 -14.85
CA LEU A 25 25.30 -0.55 -15.69
C LEU A 25 25.38 0.04 -17.12
N ILE A 26 25.13 1.33 -17.28
CA ILE A 26 25.22 2.04 -18.57
C ILE A 26 26.67 2.48 -18.75
N LYS A 27 27.33 1.98 -19.80
CA LYS A 27 28.72 2.32 -20.11
C LYS A 27 28.86 3.80 -20.50
N LYS A 28 30.08 4.36 -20.33
CA LYS A 28 30.35 5.79 -20.51
C LYS A 28 29.96 6.32 -21.92
N ARG A 29 30.09 5.49 -22.97
CA ARG A 29 29.79 5.84 -24.36
C ARG A 29 28.41 5.38 -24.86
N GLU A 30 27.62 4.70 -24.03
CA GLU A 30 26.29 4.25 -24.39
C GLU A 30 25.28 5.36 -24.11
N THR A 31 24.24 5.47 -24.95
CA THR A 31 23.08 6.33 -24.70
C THR A 31 22.23 5.71 -23.59
N ALA A 32 21.59 6.55 -22.77
CA ALA A 32 20.66 6.05 -21.75
C ALA A 32 19.45 5.38 -22.41
N TYR A 33 18.79 4.54 -21.62
CA TYR A 33 17.60 3.85 -22.07
C TYR A 33 16.49 4.87 -22.43
N PRO A 34 15.99 4.84 -23.67
CA PRO A 34 14.90 5.74 -24.09
C PRO A 34 13.61 5.42 -23.32
N ARG A 35 12.73 6.42 -23.21
CA ARG A 35 11.44 6.30 -22.53
C ARG A 35 10.64 5.07 -22.95
N SER A 36 10.67 4.71 -24.25
CA SER A 36 9.95 3.56 -24.78
C SER A 36 10.45 2.24 -24.20
N VAL A 37 11.75 2.10 -23.99
CA VAL A 37 12.36 0.93 -23.35
C VAL A 37 11.96 0.85 -21.89
N LEU A 38 12.07 1.94 -21.13
CA LEU A 38 11.62 1.97 -19.72
C LEU A 38 10.14 1.62 -19.58
N SER A 39 9.29 2.15 -20.48
CA SER A 39 7.85 1.85 -20.48
C SER A 39 7.56 0.38 -20.82
N ARG A 40 8.26 -0.20 -21.82
CA ARG A 40 8.12 -1.62 -22.17
C ARG A 40 8.62 -2.53 -21.04
N PHE A 41 9.73 -2.19 -20.43
CA PHE A 41 10.27 -2.91 -19.28
C PHE A 41 9.26 -2.93 -18.12
N SER A 42 8.71 -1.78 -17.73
CA SER A 42 7.70 -1.70 -16.66
C SER A 42 6.48 -2.59 -16.96
N ARG A 43 5.99 -2.59 -18.21
CA ARG A 43 4.88 -3.47 -18.63
C ARG A 43 5.25 -4.95 -18.62
N LYS A 44 6.49 -5.29 -19.01
CA LYS A 44 6.99 -6.67 -19.00
C LYS A 44 7.14 -7.21 -17.58
N VAL A 45 7.61 -6.38 -16.65
CA VAL A 45 7.68 -6.75 -15.22
C VAL A 45 6.28 -7.06 -14.71
N GLY A 46 5.33 -6.16 -14.89
CA GLY A 46 3.92 -6.34 -14.53
C GLY A 46 3.68 -6.40 -13.02
N GLU A 47 2.40 -6.52 -12.67
CA GLU A 47 1.94 -6.50 -11.28
C GLU A 47 2.43 -7.73 -10.49
N ASP A 48 2.35 -8.92 -11.09
CA ASP A 48 2.67 -10.18 -10.41
C ASP A 48 4.15 -10.27 -10.01
N ASN A 49 5.06 -9.90 -10.92
CA ASN A 49 6.49 -9.91 -10.61
C ASN A 49 6.87 -8.82 -9.62
N LEU A 50 6.23 -7.63 -9.68
CA LEU A 50 6.44 -6.60 -8.66
C LEU A 50 6.00 -7.08 -7.29
N ASN A 51 4.85 -7.75 -7.18
CA ASN A 51 4.37 -8.33 -5.93
C ASN A 51 5.35 -9.39 -5.40
N LYS A 52 5.89 -10.27 -6.25
CA LYS A 52 6.92 -11.26 -5.85
C LYS A 52 8.17 -10.58 -5.30
N ILE A 53 8.70 -9.57 -5.98
CA ILE A 53 9.87 -8.82 -5.54
C ILE A 53 9.59 -8.15 -4.19
N ILE A 54 8.44 -7.52 -4.03
CA ILE A 54 8.01 -6.89 -2.78
C ILE A 54 7.95 -7.93 -1.66
N GLU A 55 7.32 -9.07 -1.91
CA GLU A 55 7.20 -10.16 -0.94
C GLU A 55 8.57 -10.67 -0.49
N GLU A 56 9.50 -10.95 -1.41
CA GLU A 56 10.87 -11.38 -1.10
C GLU A 56 11.60 -10.37 -0.21
N LYS A 57 11.48 -9.08 -0.53
CA LYS A 57 12.09 -8.00 0.27
C LYS A 57 11.46 -7.87 1.65
N VAL A 58 10.14 -8.00 1.76
CA VAL A 58 9.43 -8.00 3.05
C VAL A 58 9.88 -9.17 3.91
N ILE A 59 9.94 -10.38 3.36
CA ILE A 59 10.42 -11.59 4.07
C ILE A 59 11.85 -11.40 4.57
N LYS A 60 12.74 -10.84 3.75
CA LYS A 60 14.11 -10.53 4.16
C LYS A 60 14.15 -9.59 5.36
N LEU A 61 13.36 -8.51 5.34
CA LEU A 61 13.27 -7.55 6.46
C LEU A 61 12.64 -8.18 7.71
N LEU A 62 11.67 -9.06 7.56
CA LEU A 62 11.06 -9.79 8.69
C LEU A 62 12.06 -10.77 9.33
N ASN A 63 12.85 -11.46 8.54
CA ASN A 63 13.83 -12.44 9.04
C ASN A 63 14.98 -11.78 9.82
N SER A 64 15.32 -10.54 9.49
CA SER A 64 16.29 -9.76 10.26
C SER A 64 15.70 -9.19 11.56
N ASN A 65 14.38 -9.25 11.72
CA ASN A 65 13.65 -8.81 12.90
C ASN A 65 13.21 -10.06 13.71
N HIS A 66 13.58 -10.15 14.99
CA HIS A 66 13.24 -11.29 15.83
C HIS A 66 11.78 -11.33 16.30
N ALA A 67 10.95 -10.34 15.92
CA ALA A 67 9.53 -10.33 16.24
C ALA A 67 8.80 -11.49 15.57
N ARG A 68 7.91 -12.14 16.34
CA ARG A 68 7.11 -13.30 15.86
C ARG A 68 5.61 -13.01 15.82
N ASP A 69 5.16 -12.04 16.58
CA ASP A 69 3.75 -11.64 16.67
C ASP A 69 3.57 -10.21 16.18
N PHE A 70 2.69 -10.03 15.20
CA PHE A 70 2.47 -8.76 14.53
C PHE A 70 1.07 -8.21 14.77
N ASP A 71 0.98 -6.97 15.19
CA ASP A 71 -0.25 -6.19 15.12
C ASP A 71 -0.36 -5.62 13.72
N THR A 72 -1.35 -6.08 12.99
CA THR A 72 -1.54 -5.75 11.59
C THR A 72 -2.61 -4.69 11.44
N VAL A 73 -2.31 -3.59 10.80
CA VAL A 73 -3.28 -2.53 10.49
C VAL A 73 -3.71 -2.64 9.05
N LEU A 74 -5.04 -2.67 8.83
CA LEU A 74 -5.64 -2.64 7.49
C LEU A 74 -6.28 -1.28 7.25
N ASP A 75 -6.02 -0.73 6.08
CA ASP A 75 -6.71 0.48 5.62
C ASP A 75 -6.69 0.56 4.08
N ALA A 76 -7.52 1.45 3.52
CA ALA A 76 -7.58 1.71 2.09
C ALA A 76 -7.30 3.18 1.80
N SER A 77 -6.53 3.44 0.77
CA SER A 77 -6.29 4.79 0.29
C SER A 77 -6.75 4.97 -1.14
N PHE A 78 -7.41 6.09 -1.37
CA PHE A 78 -7.88 6.48 -2.69
C PHE A 78 -6.72 6.99 -3.56
N ILE A 79 -6.68 6.55 -4.81
CA ILE A 79 -5.79 7.02 -5.87
C ILE A 79 -6.64 7.61 -6.98
N LYS A 80 -6.51 8.91 -7.21
CA LYS A 80 -7.26 9.62 -8.26
C LYS A 80 -6.86 9.09 -9.64
N ALA A 81 -7.81 8.79 -10.49
CA ALA A 81 -7.55 8.41 -11.87
C ALA A 81 -7.05 9.61 -12.69
N TRP A 82 -6.10 9.35 -13.57
CA TRP A 82 -5.69 10.28 -14.63
C TRP A 82 -6.65 10.13 -15.79
N SER A 83 -7.82 10.75 -15.67
CA SER A 83 -8.92 10.59 -16.64
C SER A 83 -9.73 11.85 -16.77
N THR A 84 -10.12 12.14 -17.99
CA THR A 84 -11.03 13.21 -18.35
C THR A 84 -12.31 12.64 -18.94
N ARG A 85 -13.43 13.28 -18.70
CA ARG A 85 -14.68 12.99 -19.42
C ARG A 85 -14.55 13.58 -20.83
N HIS A 86 -15.13 12.91 -21.83
CA HIS A 86 -15.15 13.46 -23.18
C HIS A 86 -15.93 14.78 -23.19
N PRO A 87 -15.33 15.90 -23.67
CA PRO A 87 -15.95 17.22 -23.51
C PRO A 87 -17.22 17.39 -24.32
N LEU A 88 -17.31 16.74 -25.50
CA LEU A 88 -18.39 16.93 -26.46
C LEU A 88 -19.35 15.73 -26.55
N ASP A 89 -19.04 14.62 -25.89
CA ASP A 89 -19.82 13.39 -25.98
C ASP A 89 -19.92 12.71 -24.61
N SER A 90 -21.03 12.95 -23.92
CA SER A 90 -21.29 12.38 -22.60
C SER A 90 -21.45 10.85 -22.64
N GLN A 91 -21.77 10.26 -23.78
CA GLN A 91 -21.94 8.80 -23.92
C GLN A 91 -20.61 8.07 -23.97
N LYS A 92 -19.52 8.71 -24.41
CA LYS A 92 -18.18 8.15 -24.41
C LYS A 92 -17.56 7.94 -23.04
N GLY A 93 -18.19 8.45 -21.98
CA GLY A 93 -17.76 8.25 -20.61
C GLY A 93 -16.38 8.82 -20.30
N TYR A 94 -15.63 8.13 -19.44
CA TYR A 94 -14.28 8.52 -19.01
C TYR A 94 -13.21 7.86 -19.87
N SER A 95 -12.09 8.57 -20.10
CA SER A 95 -10.95 8.05 -20.87
C SER A 95 -10.20 6.90 -20.17
N ASP A 96 -10.50 6.60 -18.91
CA ASP A 96 -10.04 5.43 -18.17
C ASP A 96 -11.24 4.53 -17.87
N ALA A 97 -11.36 3.46 -18.65
CA ALA A 97 -12.50 2.55 -18.58
C ALA A 97 -12.55 1.69 -17.30
N ASP A 98 -11.43 1.50 -16.62
CA ASP A 98 -11.34 0.69 -15.40
C ASP A 98 -11.63 1.51 -14.13
N ALA A 99 -11.46 2.83 -14.20
CA ALA A 99 -11.71 3.71 -13.07
C ALA A 99 -13.21 3.78 -12.74
N ARG A 100 -13.52 3.88 -11.44
CA ARG A 100 -14.90 4.04 -10.97
C ARG A 100 -14.98 5.18 -9.97
N VAL A 101 -16.16 5.77 -9.86
CA VAL A 101 -16.44 6.77 -8.85
C VAL A 101 -16.56 6.10 -7.50
N GLY A 102 -15.80 6.59 -6.54
CA GLY A 102 -15.79 6.10 -5.17
C GLY A 102 -15.52 7.22 -4.17
N ARG A 103 -15.63 6.92 -2.89
CA ARG A 103 -15.42 7.89 -1.82
C ARG A 103 -13.94 8.20 -1.65
N ALA A 104 -13.58 9.47 -1.75
CA ALA A 104 -12.25 10.03 -1.53
C ALA A 104 -12.32 11.02 -0.35
N GLY A 105 -12.21 10.52 0.87
CA GLY A 105 -12.46 11.32 2.08
C GLY A 105 -13.93 11.75 2.16
N ARG A 106 -14.19 13.07 2.15
CA ARG A 106 -15.55 13.63 2.21
C ARG A 106 -16.23 13.76 0.85
N MET A 107 -15.49 13.62 -0.25
CA MET A 107 -15.99 13.80 -1.61
C MET A 107 -16.03 12.47 -2.38
N PHE A 108 -16.73 12.47 -3.51
CA PHE A 108 -16.68 11.39 -4.49
C PHE A 108 -15.75 11.79 -5.63
N ALA A 109 -14.92 10.87 -6.07
CA ALA A 109 -14.02 11.10 -7.19
C ALA A 109 -13.84 9.81 -8.01
N LEU A 110 -13.39 9.98 -9.26
CA LEU A 110 -13.04 8.88 -10.15
C LEU A 110 -11.65 8.35 -9.79
N GLY A 111 -11.52 7.04 -9.59
CA GLY A 111 -10.23 6.47 -9.24
C GLY A 111 -10.24 5.00 -8.85
N TYR A 112 -9.27 4.68 -8.03
CA TYR A 112 -8.94 3.35 -7.54
C TYR A 112 -8.71 3.38 -6.03
N LYS A 113 -8.68 2.22 -5.41
CA LYS A 113 -8.30 2.03 -4.00
C LYS A 113 -7.12 1.08 -3.91
N LEU A 114 -6.11 1.47 -3.16
CA LEU A 114 -5.07 0.59 -2.66
C LEU A 114 -5.41 0.22 -1.22
N HIS A 115 -5.63 -1.06 -0.99
CA HIS A 115 -5.76 -1.63 0.35
C HIS A 115 -4.39 -2.14 0.79
N LEU A 116 -3.93 -1.72 1.96
CA LEU A 116 -2.69 -2.18 2.57
C LEU A 116 -2.95 -2.89 3.89
N SER A 117 -2.11 -3.87 4.13
CA SER A 117 -1.84 -4.46 5.42
C SER A 117 -0.42 -4.07 5.81
N ILE A 118 -0.25 -3.50 6.99
CA ILE A 118 1.07 -3.11 7.50
C ILE A 118 1.30 -3.66 8.91
N ASP A 119 2.56 -3.80 9.32
CA ASP A 119 2.91 -3.93 10.73
C ASP A 119 2.75 -2.58 11.44
N ALA A 120 1.98 -2.56 12.52
CA ALA A 120 1.69 -1.34 13.29
C ALA A 120 2.94 -0.68 13.88
N LYS A 121 3.92 -1.48 14.31
CA LYS A 121 5.13 -1.01 14.99
C LYS A 121 6.17 -0.47 14.01
N SER A 122 6.54 -1.28 13.03
CA SER A 122 7.55 -0.89 12.05
C SER A 122 6.99 -0.10 10.88
N MET A 123 5.67 -0.04 10.69
CA MET A 123 5.00 0.52 9.51
C MET A 123 5.43 -0.16 8.20
N LEU A 124 5.91 -1.40 8.25
CA LEU A 124 6.32 -2.17 7.07
C LEU A 124 5.07 -2.63 6.31
N PRO A 125 4.90 -2.30 5.02
CA PRO A 125 3.86 -2.89 4.19
C PRO A 125 4.06 -4.40 4.09
N LEU A 126 3.05 -5.18 4.49
CA LEU A 126 3.07 -6.63 4.47
C LEU A 126 2.37 -7.19 3.23
N ALA A 127 1.17 -6.70 2.93
CA ALA A 127 0.39 -7.14 1.79
C ALA A 127 -0.42 -6.00 1.18
N ASN A 128 -0.84 -6.19 -0.07
CA ASN A 128 -1.63 -5.21 -0.79
C ASN A 128 -2.73 -5.87 -1.65
N VAL A 129 -3.80 -5.11 -1.90
CA VAL A 129 -4.85 -5.43 -2.86
C VAL A 129 -5.25 -4.15 -3.59
N PHE A 130 -5.32 -4.21 -4.91
CA PHE A 130 -5.78 -3.12 -5.76
C PHE A 130 -7.21 -3.34 -6.22
N ALA A 131 -8.02 -2.28 -6.22
CA ALA A 131 -9.42 -2.35 -6.64
C ALA A 131 -9.91 -1.03 -7.26
N SER A 132 -10.99 -1.10 -8.04
CA SER A 132 -11.71 0.11 -8.46
C SER A 132 -12.35 0.78 -7.24
N ALA A 133 -12.45 2.12 -7.28
CA ALA A 133 -12.82 2.92 -6.11
C ALA A 133 -14.23 2.68 -5.56
N ASN A 134 -15.14 2.11 -6.36
CA ASN A 134 -16.51 1.78 -5.93
C ASN A 134 -16.60 0.48 -5.10
N GLN A 135 -15.52 -0.28 -4.98
CA GLN A 135 -15.56 -1.52 -4.21
C GLN A 135 -15.50 -1.25 -2.71
N ASN A 136 -16.26 -2.04 -1.95
CA ASN A 136 -16.32 -1.94 -0.50
C ASN A 136 -15.10 -2.62 0.13
N GLU A 137 -14.57 -2.04 1.19
CA GLU A 137 -13.39 -2.52 1.92
C GLU A 137 -13.56 -3.94 2.47
N LYS A 138 -14.77 -4.29 2.91
CA LYS A 138 -15.11 -5.64 3.42
C LYS A 138 -14.78 -6.75 2.43
N LYS A 139 -14.96 -6.46 1.11
CA LYS A 139 -14.72 -7.45 0.05
C LYS A 139 -13.26 -7.91 0.01
N HIS A 140 -12.34 -7.01 0.35
CA HIS A 140 -10.89 -7.25 0.23
C HIS A 140 -10.23 -7.62 1.55
N SER A 141 -10.94 -7.51 2.68
CA SER A 141 -10.39 -7.72 4.03
C SER A 141 -9.80 -9.11 4.23
N LEU A 142 -10.53 -10.16 3.84
CA LEU A 142 -10.07 -11.54 3.99
C LEU A 142 -8.87 -11.85 3.10
N THR A 143 -8.92 -11.43 1.83
CA THR A 143 -7.81 -11.60 0.88
C THR A 143 -6.54 -10.92 1.40
N LEU A 144 -6.69 -9.73 1.98
CA LEU A 144 -5.56 -8.97 2.53
C LEU A 144 -4.95 -9.66 3.76
N VAL A 145 -5.80 -10.17 4.67
CA VAL A 145 -5.36 -10.95 5.83
C VAL A 145 -4.69 -12.25 5.40
N GLU A 146 -5.24 -12.96 4.43
CA GLU A 146 -4.68 -14.21 3.95
C GLU A 146 -3.30 -14.01 3.31
N LYS A 147 -3.15 -13.02 2.43
CA LYS A 147 -1.84 -12.63 1.87
C LYS A 147 -0.84 -12.27 2.98
N THR A 148 -1.28 -11.51 3.99
CA THR A 148 -0.43 -11.17 5.14
C THR A 148 0.01 -12.41 5.90
N ARG A 149 -0.91 -13.34 6.15
CA ARG A 149 -0.62 -14.59 6.84
C ARG A 149 0.39 -15.45 6.07
N GLN A 150 0.24 -15.54 4.74
CA GLN A 150 1.18 -16.26 3.87
C GLN A 150 2.60 -15.68 3.93
N ILE A 151 2.72 -14.35 3.91
CA ILE A 151 4.03 -13.68 4.02
C ILE A 151 4.65 -13.90 5.41
N LEU A 152 3.88 -13.71 6.48
CA LEU A 152 4.37 -13.89 7.84
C LEU A 152 4.77 -15.35 8.12
N SER A 153 4.04 -16.32 7.61
CA SER A 153 4.35 -17.75 7.79
C SER A 153 5.72 -18.14 7.21
N LYS A 154 6.12 -17.54 6.07
CA LYS A 154 7.44 -17.73 5.46
C LYS A 154 8.59 -17.23 6.36
N SER A 155 8.31 -16.33 7.29
CA SER A 155 9.25 -15.81 8.30
C SER A 155 9.02 -16.41 9.69
N LYS A 156 8.25 -17.50 9.80
CA LYS A 156 7.87 -18.15 11.08
C LYS A 156 7.19 -17.16 12.05
N ALA A 157 6.46 -16.22 11.50
CA ALA A 157 5.73 -15.19 12.23
C ALA A 157 4.21 -15.36 12.05
N LYS A 158 3.42 -14.70 12.89
CA LYS A 158 1.96 -14.79 12.85
C LYS A 158 1.30 -13.44 13.12
N ILE A 159 0.04 -13.31 12.72
CA ILE A 159 -0.81 -12.18 13.07
C ILE A 159 -1.27 -12.38 14.51
N ARG A 160 -0.94 -11.43 15.40
CA ARG A 160 -1.46 -11.33 16.75
C ARG A 160 -2.84 -10.68 16.73
N SER A 161 -2.95 -9.50 16.14
CA SER A 161 -4.20 -8.76 16.03
C SER A 161 -4.36 -8.10 14.66
N VAL A 162 -5.63 -7.89 14.27
CA VAL A 162 -5.99 -7.09 13.10
C VAL A 162 -6.74 -5.84 13.56
N ILE A 163 -6.20 -4.68 13.22
CA ILE A 163 -6.73 -3.36 13.55
C ILE A 163 -7.21 -2.72 12.25
N ALA A 164 -8.44 -2.24 12.20
CA ALA A 164 -8.98 -1.57 11.04
C ALA A 164 -10.13 -0.61 11.40
N ASP A 165 -10.56 0.22 10.46
CA ASP A 165 -11.74 1.05 10.66
C ASP A 165 -13.05 0.25 10.56
N SER A 166 -14.16 0.90 10.88
CA SER A 166 -15.48 0.28 10.86
C SER A 166 -15.93 -0.19 9.47
N GLN A 167 -15.32 0.30 8.38
CA GLN A 167 -15.65 -0.12 7.02
C GLN A 167 -15.16 -1.55 6.72
N TYR A 168 -14.15 -2.03 7.45
CA TYR A 168 -13.68 -3.42 7.41
C TYR A 168 -14.50 -4.37 8.30
N SER A 169 -15.41 -3.85 9.12
CA SER A 169 -16.18 -4.65 10.07
C SER A 169 -17.05 -5.69 9.38
N SER A 170 -16.68 -6.96 9.51
CA SER A 170 -17.42 -8.10 9.01
C SER A 170 -17.31 -9.29 9.95
N ARG A 171 -18.37 -10.11 10.01
CA ARG A 171 -18.37 -11.36 10.79
C ARG A 171 -17.28 -12.30 10.32
N LYS A 172 -17.14 -12.49 9.00
CA LYS A 172 -16.11 -13.35 8.39
C LYS A 172 -14.69 -12.97 8.81
N LEU A 173 -14.38 -11.67 8.86
CA LEU A 173 -13.06 -11.21 9.29
C LEU A 173 -12.80 -11.50 10.76
N ARG A 174 -13.82 -11.33 11.62
CA ARG A 174 -13.71 -11.62 13.06
C ARG A 174 -13.54 -13.10 13.34
N GLU A 175 -14.18 -13.96 12.56
CA GLU A 175 -14.03 -15.42 12.66
C GLU A 175 -12.66 -15.91 12.16
N ALA A 176 -12.11 -15.23 11.13
CA ALA A 176 -10.84 -15.61 10.51
C ALA A 176 -9.60 -15.26 11.35
N VAL A 177 -9.70 -14.32 12.31
CA VAL A 177 -8.55 -13.82 13.08
C VAL A 177 -8.80 -13.99 14.57
N ALA A 178 -7.78 -14.43 15.30
CA ALA A 178 -7.90 -14.67 16.75
C ALA A 178 -8.28 -13.39 17.53
N GLN A 179 -7.78 -12.23 17.09
CA GLN A 179 -7.98 -10.95 17.75
C GLN A 179 -8.22 -9.84 16.74
N THR A 180 -9.36 -9.13 16.86
CA THR A 180 -9.71 -8.01 15.99
C THR A 180 -10.03 -6.76 16.80
N VAL A 181 -9.50 -5.62 16.38
CA VAL A 181 -9.73 -4.30 16.96
C VAL A 181 -10.39 -3.42 15.88
N ILE A 182 -11.66 -3.70 15.64
CA ILE A 182 -12.44 -3.08 14.54
C ILE A 182 -13.77 -2.58 15.12
N PRO A 183 -14.00 -1.27 15.14
CA PRO A 183 -15.27 -0.71 15.61
C PRO A 183 -16.45 -1.18 14.75
N TYR A 184 -17.62 -1.26 15.35
CA TYR A 184 -18.86 -1.46 14.58
C TYR A 184 -19.27 -0.19 13.85
N PRO A 185 -19.81 -0.30 12.63
CA PRO A 185 -20.35 0.84 11.91
C PRO A 185 -21.47 1.52 12.72
N SER A 186 -21.56 2.85 12.63
CA SER A 186 -22.54 3.65 13.38
C SER A 186 -23.99 3.26 13.11
N ASN A 187 -24.29 2.80 11.89
CA ASN A 187 -25.62 2.34 11.50
C ASN A 187 -26.03 0.99 12.12
N GLN A 188 -25.10 0.24 12.70
CA GLN A 188 -25.36 -1.03 13.40
C GLN A 188 -25.58 -0.86 14.91
N LYS A 189 -25.53 0.36 15.44
CA LYS A 189 -25.70 0.63 16.87
C LYS A 189 -27.08 0.20 17.43
N ARG A 190 -28.11 0.12 16.61
CA ARG A 190 -29.45 -0.33 17.04
C ARG A 190 -29.49 -1.80 17.49
N GLY A 191 -28.51 -2.60 17.07
CA GLY A 191 -28.37 -4.00 17.46
C GLY A 191 -27.32 -4.27 18.55
N VAL A 192 -26.85 -3.25 19.28
CA VAL A 192 -25.73 -3.38 20.23
C VAL A 192 -25.93 -4.51 21.24
N LYS A 193 -27.15 -4.69 21.78
CA LYS A 193 -27.44 -5.84 22.70
C LYS A 193 -27.28 -7.20 22.02
N GLY A 194 -27.70 -7.34 20.76
CA GLY A 194 -27.52 -8.57 19.96
C GLY A 194 -26.07 -8.77 19.53
N ILE A 195 -25.40 -7.71 19.09
CA ILE A 195 -24.01 -7.70 18.65
C ILE A 195 -23.07 -8.07 19.80
N LEU A 196 -23.28 -7.51 20.99
CA LEU A 196 -22.50 -7.84 22.21
C LEU A 196 -22.72 -9.29 22.65
N ARG A 197 -23.84 -9.94 22.32
CA ARG A 197 -24.06 -11.36 22.58
C ARG A 197 -23.31 -12.27 21.60
N VAL A 198 -23.16 -11.87 20.36
CA VAL A 198 -22.57 -12.68 19.28
C VAL A 198 -21.05 -12.64 19.31
N ASP A 199 -20.44 -11.54 19.73
CA ASP A 199 -18.99 -11.35 19.64
C ASP A 199 -18.32 -11.33 21.02
N LYS A 200 -18.13 -12.53 21.59
CA LYS A 200 -17.36 -12.72 22.82
C LYS A 200 -15.93 -12.17 22.70
N LYS A 201 -15.34 -12.19 21.50
CA LYS A 201 -13.98 -11.68 21.23
C LYS A 201 -13.87 -10.16 21.35
N PHE A 202 -14.96 -9.43 21.05
CA PHE A 202 -14.99 -7.98 21.22
C PHE A 202 -15.08 -7.55 22.70
N ARG A 203 -15.58 -8.45 23.57
CA ARG A 203 -15.65 -8.23 25.01
C ARG A 203 -14.35 -8.44 25.76
N THR A 204 -13.36 -9.07 25.12
CA THR A 204 -12.05 -9.37 25.76
C THR A 204 -11.23 -8.11 26.00
N TYR A 205 -11.59 -7.00 25.34
CA TYR A 205 -10.97 -5.70 25.58
C TYR A 205 -11.93 -4.83 26.40
N GLY A 206 -11.50 -4.39 27.56
CA GLY A 206 -12.11 -3.25 28.22
C GLY A 206 -12.09 -2.03 27.30
N PRO A 207 -12.97 -1.03 27.52
CA PRO A 207 -13.04 0.17 26.67
C PRO A 207 -11.69 0.87 26.52
N ASP A 208 -10.86 0.88 27.54
CA ASP A 208 -9.56 1.57 27.54
C ASP A 208 -8.48 0.75 26.83
N GLU A 209 -8.47 -0.58 26.97
CA GLU A 209 -7.57 -1.47 26.22
C GLU A 209 -7.88 -1.41 24.72
N LEU A 210 -9.16 -1.43 24.35
CA LEU A 210 -9.60 -1.29 22.96
C LEU A 210 -9.12 0.04 22.37
N LYS A 211 -9.26 1.14 23.08
CA LYS A 211 -8.76 2.45 22.67
C LYS A 211 -7.25 2.43 22.49
N LYS A 212 -6.50 1.89 23.47
CA LYS A 212 -5.04 1.78 23.41
C LYS A 212 -4.57 1.00 22.17
N GLU A 213 -5.18 -0.15 21.90
CA GLU A 213 -4.85 -0.95 20.70
C GLU A 213 -5.26 -0.23 19.41
N TYR A 214 -6.42 0.44 19.38
CA TYR A 214 -6.92 1.19 18.24
C TYR A 214 -6.05 2.42 17.92
N HIS A 215 -5.35 2.99 18.90
CA HIS A 215 -4.39 4.08 18.69
C HIS A 215 -3.19 3.71 17.81
N LYS A 216 -3.00 2.44 17.48
CA LYS A 216 -2.01 1.99 16.49
C LYS A 216 -2.46 2.24 15.05
N ARG A 217 -3.76 2.46 14.79
CA ARG A 217 -4.31 2.65 13.46
C ARG A 217 -3.68 3.80 12.67
N PRO A 218 -3.33 4.97 13.24
CA PRO A 218 -2.69 6.06 12.51
C PRO A 218 -1.37 5.69 11.80
N SER A 219 -0.72 4.59 12.18
CA SER A 219 0.51 4.12 11.52
C SER A 219 0.31 3.87 10.02
N VAL A 220 -0.85 3.35 9.60
CA VAL A 220 -1.15 3.13 8.17
C VAL A 220 -1.40 4.43 7.42
N GLU A 221 -1.97 5.43 8.08
CA GLU A 221 -2.17 6.77 7.50
C GLU A 221 -0.81 7.44 7.24
N ALA A 222 0.16 7.26 8.14
CA ALA A 222 1.54 7.71 7.94
C ALA A 222 2.18 7.02 6.73
N VAL A 223 2.01 5.69 6.58
CA VAL A 223 2.50 4.95 5.40
C VAL A 223 1.90 5.50 4.11
N TYR A 224 0.59 5.72 4.06
CA TYR A 224 -0.04 6.33 2.89
C TYR A 224 0.44 7.76 2.61
N SER A 225 0.68 8.54 3.65
CA SER A 225 1.27 9.88 3.51
C SER A 225 2.64 9.78 2.83
N PHE A 226 3.53 8.89 3.28
CA PHE A 226 4.83 8.68 2.65
C PHE A 226 4.70 8.23 1.20
N LEU A 227 3.85 7.24 0.91
CA LEU A 227 3.63 6.76 -0.45
C LEU A 227 3.16 7.87 -1.39
N LYS A 228 2.24 8.72 -0.92
CA LYS A 228 1.67 9.83 -1.72
C LYS A 228 2.62 11.00 -1.92
N THR A 229 3.32 11.41 -0.88
CA THR A 229 4.15 12.63 -0.89
C THR A 229 5.59 12.35 -1.28
N GLN A 230 6.22 11.34 -0.69
CA GLN A 230 7.65 11.06 -0.89
C GLN A 230 7.92 10.12 -2.08
N TYR A 231 6.99 9.20 -2.35
CA TYR A 231 7.15 8.20 -3.41
C TYR A 231 6.20 8.39 -4.59
N SER A 232 5.63 9.59 -4.72
CA SER A 232 4.88 10.08 -5.88
C SER A 232 3.61 9.30 -6.24
N MET A 233 3.06 8.48 -5.34
CA MET A 233 1.87 7.67 -5.62
C MET A 233 0.65 8.54 -6.00
N ALA A 234 0.55 9.78 -5.46
CA ALA A 234 -0.54 10.70 -5.76
C ALA A 234 -0.45 11.38 -7.14
N THR A 235 0.73 11.38 -7.77
CA THR A 235 0.99 12.09 -9.03
C THR A 235 0.95 11.17 -10.25
N ASN A 236 0.26 10.05 -10.13
CA ASN A 236 0.15 9.08 -11.22
C ASN A 236 -0.48 9.73 -12.48
N LYS A 237 0.09 9.41 -13.65
CA LYS A 237 -0.39 9.85 -14.97
C LYS A 237 -0.63 8.67 -15.91
N VAL A 238 -0.90 7.50 -15.32
CA VAL A 238 -1.20 6.27 -16.06
C VAL A 238 -2.68 5.92 -15.96
N ARG A 239 -3.19 5.14 -16.92
CA ARG A 239 -4.58 4.71 -17.01
C ARG A 239 -4.67 3.19 -16.97
N GLY A 240 -5.83 2.69 -16.52
CA GLY A 240 -6.11 1.27 -16.40
C GLY A 240 -5.63 0.68 -15.07
N LEU A 241 -6.45 -0.22 -14.50
CA LEU A 241 -6.23 -0.79 -13.17
C LEU A 241 -4.82 -1.40 -13.02
N LYS A 242 -4.39 -2.21 -13.97
CA LYS A 242 -3.07 -2.88 -13.95
C LYS A 242 -1.91 -1.88 -13.96
N ASN A 243 -1.98 -0.83 -14.78
CA ASN A 243 -0.91 0.17 -14.86
C ASN A 243 -0.84 1.02 -13.58
N VAL A 244 -2.00 1.39 -13.02
CA VAL A 244 -2.06 2.15 -11.75
C VAL A 244 -1.59 1.27 -10.59
N ALA A 245 -1.93 -0.03 -10.59
CA ALA A 245 -1.40 -0.99 -9.63
C ALA A 245 0.13 -1.06 -9.70
N CYS A 246 0.71 -1.27 -10.89
CA CYS A 246 2.17 -1.27 -11.06
C CYS A 246 2.82 0.02 -10.56
N TYR A 247 2.22 1.18 -10.86
CA TYR A 247 2.74 2.47 -10.42
C TYR A 247 2.77 2.58 -8.90
N ALA A 248 1.71 2.17 -8.21
CA ALA A 248 1.67 2.18 -6.77
C ALA A 248 2.58 1.11 -6.15
N LEU A 249 2.74 -0.06 -6.78
CA LEU A 249 3.69 -1.09 -6.34
C LEU A 249 5.14 -0.61 -6.42
N TYR A 250 5.50 0.19 -7.43
CA TYR A 250 6.82 0.85 -7.44
C TYR A 250 6.99 1.79 -6.24
N SER A 251 5.96 2.54 -5.85
CA SER A 251 6.03 3.39 -4.65
C SER A 251 6.22 2.58 -3.37
N ILE A 252 5.52 1.45 -3.25
CA ILE A 252 5.68 0.51 -2.12
C ILE A 252 7.09 -0.10 -2.12
N LEU A 253 7.58 -0.56 -3.28
CA LEU A 253 8.92 -1.11 -3.41
C LEU A 253 9.99 -0.08 -3.02
N CYS A 254 9.84 1.18 -3.43
CA CYS A 254 10.74 2.25 -3.02
C CYS A 254 10.77 2.46 -1.51
N LEU A 255 9.61 2.42 -0.84
CA LEU A 255 9.53 2.51 0.62
C LEU A 255 10.26 1.34 1.29
N ILE A 256 10.09 0.12 0.77
CA ILE A 256 10.74 -1.09 1.29
C ILE A 256 12.24 -1.05 1.08
N LEU A 257 12.72 -0.64 -0.10
CA LEU A 257 14.14 -0.48 -0.39
C LEU A 257 14.80 0.60 0.49
N ASN A 258 14.09 1.70 0.77
CA ASN A 258 14.56 2.71 1.70
C ASN A 258 14.77 2.13 3.12
N ARG A 259 13.86 1.26 3.57
CA ARG A 259 13.98 0.56 4.86
C ARG A 259 15.15 -0.41 4.87
N GLU A 260 15.31 -1.19 3.81
CA GLU A 260 16.45 -2.11 3.67
C GLU A 260 17.77 -1.33 3.70
N ALA A 261 17.86 -0.20 2.99
CA ALA A 261 19.03 0.67 3.01
C ALA A 261 19.32 1.22 4.40
N ALA A 262 18.30 1.74 5.10
CA ALA A 262 18.43 2.26 6.46
C ALA A 262 18.92 1.20 7.45
N GLN A 263 18.43 -0.02 7.32
CA GLN A 263 18.85 -1.15 8.15
C GLN A 263 20.32 -1.55 7.86
N ASN A 264 20.72 -1.61 6.59
CA ASN A 264 22.06 -1.98 6.18
C ASN A 264 23.14 -1.00 6.68
N ILE A 265 22.78 0.28 6.86
CA ILE A 265 23.69 1.30 7.41
C ILE A 265 23.54 1.53 8.92
N GLY A 266 22.76 0.67 9.62
CA GLY A 266 22.54 0.79 11.05
C GLY A 266 21.71 2.01 11.49
N ARG A 267 20.92 2.59 10.60
CA ARG A 267 20.06 3.77 10.84
C ARG A 267 18.58 3.46 10.65
N PRO A 268 18.00 2.57 11.48
CA PRO A 268 16.58 2.21 11.36
C PRO A 268 15.63 3.41 11.59
N ASP A 269 16.08 4.46 12.28
CA ASP A 269 15.38 5.74 12.44
C ASP A 269 15.14 6.45 11.08
N LYS A 270 15.92 6.15 10.04
CA LYS A 270 15.78 6.70 8.69
C LYS A 270 14.95 5.85 7.73
N ALA A 271 14.35 4.79 8.23
CA ALA A 271 13.58 3.83 7.41
C ALA A 271 12.45 4.45 6.56
N VAL A 272 11.92 5.60 6.96
CA VAL A 272 10.86 6.33 6.25
C VAL A 272 11.31 7.70 5.70
N SER A 273 12.61 7.98 5.72
CA SER A 273 13.19 9.28 5.32
C SER A 273 13.98 9.15 4.01
N PRO A 274 13.31 9.16 2.82
CA PRO A 274 14.02 9.00 1.55
C PRO A 274 15.00 10.14 1.28
N THR A 275 14.74 11.35 1.82
CA THR A 275 15.61 12.51 1.69
C THR A 275 16.98 12.32 2.35
N PHE A 276 17.08 11.50 3.38
CA PHE A 276 18.34 11.16 4.03
C PHE A 276 19.33 10.50 3.07
N PHE A 277 18.85 9.74 2.08
CA PHE A 277 19.68 9.05 1.09
C PHE A 277 19.95 9.88 -0.17
N ASN A 278 19.54 11.16 -0.18
CA ASN A 278 19.77 12.06 -1.32
C ASN A 278 21.03 12.93 -1.19
N THR A 279 21.76 12.82 -0.07
CA THR A 279 23.01 13.57 0.21
C THR A 279 24.25 12.90 -0.37
#